data_eadffa2e86aba3d7303751a3846f17a3
#
_entry.id   eadffa2e86aba3d7303751a3846f17a3
#
_cell.length_a   1.000
_cell.length_b   1.000
_cell.length_c   1.000
_cell.angle_alpha   90.00
_cell.angle_beta   90.00
_cell.angle_gamma   90.00
#
_symmetry.space_group_name_H-M   'P 1'
#
loop_
_entity.id
_entity.type
_entity.pdbx_description
1 polymer ?
#
loop_
_entity_poly.entity_id
_entity_poly.type
_entity_poly.pdbx_seq_one_letter_code
_entity_poly.pdbx_strand_id
1 'polypeptide(L)'
;MSFIKNIVQKRKTERMPDWHFKFMNIIFHVIDFIYPYIDKRIEKFGVKPSMTVVDYGCGPGRYATRFARLVGRHGKVFAVDIHELAVEAVKEKIDKYGLTNIEALLASGYDSGLPDTIADVVCAIDMFHIIKNHAEFLAELKRITKNSGCLVIDDGHQPRRATKDSILQSGHWDIIEETRDHLKCKPKNT
;
A
#
# COMPACT_ATOMS: atom_id res chain seq x y z
N MET A 1 -21.10 10.23 20.36
CA MET A 1 -20.46 11.46 19.81
C MET A 1 -18.93 11.49 19.99
N SER A 2 -18.37 10.94 21.08
CA SER A 2 -16.89 10.91 21.32
C SER A 2 -16.13 9.99 20.34
N PHE A 3 -16.68 8.84 19.98
CA PHE A 3 -16.04 7.85 19.11
C PHE A 3 -15.85 8.36 17.66
N ILE A 4 -16.87 9.02 17.11
CA ILE A 4 -16.80 9.61 15.76
C ILE A 4 -15.80 10.78 15.71
N LYS A 5 -15.75 11.62 16.78
CA LYS A 5 -14.73 12.70 16.87
C LYS A 5 -13.32 12.13 16.93
N ASN A 6 -13.08 11.03 17.64
CA ASN A 6 -11.76 10.39 17.71
C ASN A 6 -11.33 9.76 16.38
N ILE A 7 -12.26 9.15 15.64
CA ILE A 7 -11.97 8.61 14.29
C ILE A 7 -11.63 9.73 13.32
N VAL A 8 -12.41 10.82 13.33
CA VAL A 8 -12.17 11.99 12.46
C VAL A 8 -10.87 12.70 12.82
N GLN A 9 -10.52 12.75 14.12
CA GLN A 9 -9.29 13.40 14.60
C GLN A 9 -8.05 12.53 14.31
N LYS A 10 -8.15 11.19 14.42
CA LYS A 10 -7.12 10.24 13.98
C LYS A 10 -6.86 10.33 12.47
N ARG A 11 -7.91 10.44 11.65
CA ARG A 11 -7.80 10.64 10.20
C ARG A 11 -7.01 11.91 9.84
N LYS A 12 -7.25 13.04 10.55
CA LYS A 12 -6.55 14.31 10.28
C LYS A 12 -5.06 14.28 10.59
N THR A 13 -4.57 13.38 11.47
CA THR A 13 -3.16 13.35 11.90
C THR A 13 -2.24 12.49 11.05
N GLU A 14 -2.79 11.56 10.26
CA GLU A 14 -2.03 10.69 9.35
C GLU A 14 -2.28 11.02 7.87
N ARG A 15 -3.35 11.75 7.58
CA ARG A 15 -3.67 12.25 6.25
C ARG A 15 -2.81 13.47 5.93
N MET A 16 -2.09 13.39 4.84
CA MET A 16 -1.30 14.50 4.30
C MET A 16 -2.20 15.69 3.94
N PRO A 17 -1.75 16.96 4.13
CA PRO A 17 -2.48 18.13 3.64
C PRO A 17 -2.67 18.11 2.12
N ASP A 18 -3.82 18.55 1.63
CA ASP A 18 -4.18 18.52 0.20
C ASP A 18 -3.18 19.23 -0.72
N TRP A 19 -2.65 20.38 -0.28
CA TRP A 19 -1.66 21.12 -1.07
C TRP A 19 -0.35 20.35 -1.21
N HIS A 20 0.05 19.62 -0.17
CA HIS A 20 1.26 18.80 -0.18
C HIS A 20 1.06 17.57 -1.11
N PHE A 21 -0.12 16.95 -1.05
CA PHE A 21 -0.48 15.87 -1.97
C PHE A 21 -0.42 16.32 -3.43
N LYS A 22 -1.04 17.47 -3.76
CA LYS A 22 -1.04 18.03 -5.13
C LYS A 22 0.38 18.31 -5.62
N PHE A 23 1.21 18.91 -4.77
CA PHE A 23 2.61 19.22 -5.10
C PHE A 23 3.43 17.93 -5.34
N MET A 24 3.31 16.95 -4.45
CA MET A 24 3.95 15.63 -4.62
C MET A 24 3.50 14.91 -5.90
N ASN A 25 2.21 14.98 -6.22
CA ASN A 25 1.69 14.32 -7.41
C ASN A 25 2.33 14.89 -8.70
N ILE A 26 2.54 16.20 -8.77
CA ILE A 26 3.23 16.84 -9.89
C ILE A 26 4.69 16.38 -9.96
N ILE A 27 5.40 16.38 -8.84
CA ILE A 27 6.81 15.94 -8.78
C ILE A 27 6.93 14.48 -9.22
N PHE A 28 6.07 13.61 -8.74
CA PHE A 28 6.08 12.19 -9.09
C PHE A 28 5.80 11.96 -10.59
N HIS A 29 4.93 12.75 -11.22
CA HIS A 29 4.72 12.67 -12.66
C HIS A 29 6.00 12.97 -13.46
N VAL A 30 6.74 13.99 -13.04
CA VAL A 30 8.01 14.37 -13.68
C VAL A 30 9.08 13.31 -13.47
N ILE A 31 9.22 12.82 -12.23
CA ILE A 31 10.23 11.80 -11.89
C ILE A 31 9.94 10.48 -12.62
N ASP A 32 8.67 10.03 -12.65
CA ASP A 32 8.29 8.77 -13.31
C ASP A 32 8.46 8.81 -14.82
N PHE A 33 8.37 10.00 -15.41
CA PHE A 33 8.66 10.21 -16.84
C PHE A 33 10.16 10.09 -17.15
N ILE A 34 11.02 10.58 -16.25
CA ILE A 34 12.48 10.65 -16.48
C ILE A 34 13.17 9.34 -16.03
N TYR A 35 12.65 8.67 -14.99
CA TYR A 35 13.32 7.54 -14.36
C TYR A 35 12.39 6.33 -14.18
N PRO A 36 12.62 5.21 -14.89
CA PRO A 36 11.85 3.96 -14.73
C PRO A 36 12.26 3.19 -13.46
N TYR A 37 12.53 3.92 -12.36
CA TYR A 37 12.98 3.33 -11.09
C TYR A 37 11.94 2.38 -10.50
N ILE A 38 10.65 2.75 -10.58
CA ILE A 38 9.57 1.93 -10.01
C ILE A 38 9.47 0.59 -10.74
N ASP A 39 9.60 0.56 -12.06
CA ASP A 39 9.46 -0.68 -12.84
C ASP A 39 10.52 -1.72 -12.41
N LYS A 40 11.77 -1.29 -12.21
CA LYS A 40 12.85 -2.16 -11.69
C LYS A 40 12.61 -2.59 -10.24
N ARG A 41 11.98 -1.73 -9.43
CA ARG A 41 11.69 -2.03 -8.03
C ARG A 41 10.61 -3.10 -7.88
N ILE A 42 9.51 -2.98 -8.63
CA ILE A 42 8.37 -3.89 -8.55
C ILE A 42 8.67 -5.30 -9.08
N GLU A 43 9.65 -5.47 -9.96
CA GLU A 43 10.13 -6.79 -10.41
C GLU A 43 10.52 -7.70 -9.24
N LYS A 44 11.05 -7.10 -8.16
CA LYS A 44 11.49 -7.81 -6.96
C LYS A 44 10.36 -8.15 -5.98
N PHE A 45 9.16 -7.58 -6.17
CA PHE A 45 8.04 -7.78 -5.23
C PHE A 45 7.38 -9.15 -5.39
N GLY A 46 7.64 -9.84 -6.50
CA GLY A 46 7.10 -11.18 -6.76
C GLY A 46 5.66 -11.17 -7.25
N VAL A 47 5.19 -10.03 -7.75
CA VAL A 47 3.86 -9.93 -8.40
C VAL A 47 3.89 -10.70 -9.72
N LYS A 48 2.87 -11.55 -9.94
CA LYS A 48 2.74 -12.41 -11.12
C LYS A 48 1.37 -12.22 -11.78
N PRO A 49 1.21 -12.62 -13.05
CA PRO A 49 -0.08 -12.65 -13.72
C PRO A 49 -1.14 -13.40 -12.91
N SER A 50 -2.39 -12.93 -12.97
CA SER A 50 -3.57 -13.48 -12.29
C SER A 50 -3.59 -13.34 -10.76
N MET A 51 -2.60 -12.68 -10.15
CA MET A 51 -2.61 -12.41 -8.71
C MET A 51 -3.59 -11.29 -8.34
N THR A 52 -4.05 -11.34 -7.08
CA THR A 52 -4.69 -10.21 -6.39
C THR A 52 -3.64 -9.44 -5.60
N VAL A 53 -3.47 -8.17 -5.90
CA VAL A 53 -2.50 -7.28 -5.25
C VAL A 53 -3.22 -6.13 -4.56
N VAL A 54 -2.81 -5.81 -3.33
CA VAL A 54 -3.24 -4.61 -2.62
C VAL A 54 -2.07 -3.63 -2.55
N ASP A 55 -2.26 -2.43 -3.06
CA ASP A 55 -1.36 -1.28 -2.91
C ASP A 55 -1.91 -0.40 -1.78
N TYR A 56 -1.43 -0.62 -0.55
CA TYR A 56 -1.92 0.08 0.63
C TYR A 56 -1.10 1.36 0.89
N GLY A 57 -1.78 2.51 0.95
CA GLY A 57 -1.14 3.82 0.89
C GLY A 57 -0.74 4.15 -0.55
N CYS A 58 -1.64 3.88 -1.50
CA CYS A 58 -1.35 3.92 -2.93
C CYS A 58 -0.98 5.32 -3.46
N GLY A 59 -1.25 6.38 -2.68
CA GLY A 59 -1.06 7.76 -3.13
C GLY A 59 -1.71 7.99 -4.50
N PRO A 60 -1.05 8.68 -5.43
CA PRO A 60 -1.61 8.91 -6.76
C PRO A 60 -1.57 7.68 -7.69
N GLY A 61 -1.37 6.47 -7.18
CA GLY A 61 -1.42 5.22 -7.93
C GLY A 61 -0.18 4.93 -8.77
N ARG A 62 1.00 5.33 -8.31
CA ARG A 62 2.28 5.08 -9.01
C ARG A 62 2.57 3.59 -9.15
N TYR A 63 2.37 2.83 -8.08
CA TYR A 63 2.55 1.37 -8.04
C TYR A 63 1.30 0.65 -8.56
N ALA A 64 0.11 1.05 -8.10
CA ALA A 64 -1.16 0.39 -8.43
C ALA A 64 -1.39 0.23 -9.94
N THR A 65 -1.15 1.27 -10.74
CA THR A 65 -1.32 1.21 -12.21
C THR A 65 -0.32 0.27 -12.88
N ARG A 66 0.87 0.12 -12.33
CA ARG A 66 1.88 -0.83 -12.82
C ARG A 66 1.54 -2.25 -12.41
N PHE A 67 1.09 -2.46 -11.17
CA PHE A 67 0.58 -3.76 -10.75
C PHE A 67 -0.58 -4.24 -11.61
N ALA A 68 -1.52 -3.34 -11.98
CA ALA A 68 -2.63 -3.69 -12.86
C ALA A 68 -2.18 -4.24 -14.22
N ARG A 69 -1.08 -3.70 -14.78
CA ARG A 69 -0.48 -4.23 -16.01
C ARG A 69 0.20 -5.58 -15.78
N LEU A 70 0.92 -5.75 -14.67
CA LEU A 70 1.64 -6.98 -14.36
C LEU A 70 0.71 -8.15 -14.09
N VAL A 71 -0.36 -7.95 -13.30
CA VAL A 71 -1.31 -9.03 -13.01
C VAL A 71 -2.20 -9.39 -14.21
N GLY A 72 -2.32 -8.47 -15.18
CA GLY A 72 -3.08 -8.68 -16.41
C GLY A 72 -4.59 -8.83 -16.17
N ARG A 73 -5.33 -9.13 -17.24
CA ARG A 73 -6.81 -9.16 -17.25
C ARG A 73 -7.46 -10.13 -16.25
N HIS A 74 -6.76 -11.14 -15.82
CA HIS A 74 -7.25 -12.18 -14.89
C HIS A 74 -6.83 -11.93 -13.45
N GLY A 75 -5.97 -10.93 -13.20
CA GLY A 75 -5.62 -10.48 -11.86
C GLY A 75 -6.47 -9.30 -11.41
N LYS A 76 -6.30 -8.91 -10.16
CA LYS A 76 -7.01 -7.77 -9.57
C LYS A 76 -6.04 -6.91 -8.75
N VAL A 77 -6.22 -5.60 -8.78
CA VAL A 77 -5.50 -4.66 -7.92
C VAL A 77 -6.50 -3.85 -7.11
N PHE A 78 -6.25 -3.72 -5.82
CA PHE A 78 -6.93 -2.79 -4.94
C PHE A 78 -5.95 -1.70 -4.53
N ALA A 79 -6.23 -0.46 -4.94
CA ALA A 79 -5.48 0.72 -4.58
C ALA A 79 -6.17 1.39 -3.39
N VAL A 80 -5.60 1.25 -2.19
CA VAL A 80 -6.20 1.68 -0.93
C VAL A 80 -5.47 2.88 -0.38
N ASP A 81 -6.19 3.94 0.00
CA ASP A 81 -5.62 5.11 0.67
C ASP A 81 -6.66 5.76 1.61
N ILE A 82 -6.18 6.47 2.63
CA ILE A 82 -7.03 7.29 3.53
C ILE A 82 -7.31 8.67 2.97
N HIS A 83 -6.65 9.06 1.88
CA HIS A 83 -6.73 10.38 1.29
C HIS A 83 -7.66 10.38 0.07
N GLU A 84 -8.72 11.18 0.12
CA GLU A 84 -9.72 11.25 -0.96
C GLU A 84 -9.09 11.61 -2.31
N LEU A 85 -8.16 12.59 -2.34
CA LEU A 85 -7.46 12.99 -3.58
C LEU A 85 -6.57 11.86 -4.15
N ALA A 86 -6.09 10.93 -3.31
CA ALA A 86 -5.35 9.77 -3.79
C ALA A 86 -6.29 8.82 -4.55
N VAL A 87 -7.45 8.54 -3.96
CA VAL A 87 -8.48 7.70 -4.59
C VAL A 87 -8.98 8.34 -5.90
N GLU A 88 -9.22 9.64 -5.92
CA GLU A 88 -9.61 10.39 -7.13
C GLU A 88 -8.52 10.29 -8.21
N ALA A 89 -7.27 10.53 -7.86
CA ALA A 89 -6.14 10.45 -8.81
C ALA A 89 -5.97 9.04 -9.40
N VAL A 90 -6.25 7.98 -8.62
CA VAL A 90 -6.25 6.62 -9.14
C VAL A 90 -7.43 6.40 -10.10
N LYS A 91 -8.64 6.86 -9.76
CA LYS A 91 -9.83 6.77 -10.64
C LYS A 91 -9.60 7.47 -11.97
N GLU A 92 -9.05 8.68 -11.96
CA GLU A 92 -8.67 9.39 -13.18
C GLU A 92 -7.71 8.58 -14.07
N LYS A 93 -6.75 7.87 -13.45
CA LYS A 93 -5.83 7.00 -14.20
C LYS A 93 -6.51 5.73 -14.71
N ILE A 94 -7.45 5.15 -13.96
CA ILE A 94 -8.27 4.02 -14.40
C ILE A 94 -8.99 4.40 -15.70
N ASP A 95 -9.68 5.52 -15.70
CA ASP A 95 -10.43 6.02 -16.87
C ASP A 95 -9.50 6.36 -18.03
N LYS A 96 -8.43 7.11 -17.74
CA LYS A 96 -7.47 7.56 -18.77
C LYS A 96 -6.77 6.40 -19.49
N TYR A 97 -6.47 5.31 -18.78
CA TYR A 97 -5.73 4.18 -19.34
C TYR A 97 -6.61 2.96 -19.65
N GLY A 98 -7.93 3.06 -19.44
CA GLY A 98 -8.89 1.97 -19.68
C GLY A 98 -8.60 0.72 -18.84
N LEU A 99 -8.16 0.90 -17.57
CA LEU A 99 -7.80 -0.22 -16.70
C LEU A 99 -9.07 -0.84 -16.09
N THR A 100 -9.32 -2.11 -16.38
CA THR A 100 -10.55 -2.81 -15.92
C THR A 100 -10.33 -3.72 -14.70
N ASN A 101 -9.08 -3.90 -14.30
CA ASN A 101 -8.65 -4.84 -13.25
C ASN A 101 -8.11 -4.15 -11.99
N ILE A 102 -8.36 -2.87 -11.83
CA ILE A 102 -7.97 -2.08 -10.66
C ILE A 102 -9.18 -1.38 -10.05
N GLU A 103 -9.20 -1.25 -8.74
CA GLU A 103 -10.23 -0.58 -7.97
C GLU A 103 -9.59 0.33 -6.93
N ALA A 104 -10.09 1.57 -6.83
CA ALA A 104 -9.60 2.57 -5.89
C ALA A 104 -10.55 2.67 -4.69
N LEU A 105 -10.03 2.48 -3.49
CA LEU A 105 -10.78 2.39 -2.24
C LEU A 105 -10.31 3.42 -1.21
N LEU A 106 -11.27 4.05 -0.54
CA LEU A 106 -11.02 4.95 0.57
C LEU A 106 -11.07 4.17 1.88
N ALA A 107 -9.92 4.05 2.55
CA ALA A 107 -9.83 3.38 3.84
C ALA A 107 -10.43 4.22 4.98
N SER A 108 -10.96 3.54 6.00
CA SER A 108 -11.46 4.15 7.23
C SER A 108 -10.47 3.95 8.38
N GLY A 109 -9.51 4.87 8.54
CA GLY A 109 -8.36 4.65 9.41
C GLY A 109 -7.47 3.56 8.82
N TYR A 110 -7.25 2.47 9.56
CA TYR A 110 -6.50 1.32 9.02
C TYR A 110 -7.40 0.24 8.39
N ASP A 111 -8.72 0.36 8.49
CA ASP A 111 -9.64 -0.58 7.85
C ASP A 111 -9.74 -0.28 6.35
N SER A 112 -9.27 -1.22 5.54
CA SER A 112 -9.32 -1.14 4.07
C SER A 112 -10.72 -1.37 3.50
N GLY A 113 -11.63 -1.95 4.28
CA GLY A 113 -12.92 -2.45 3.81
C GLY A 113 -12.84 -3.71 2.93
N LEU A 114 -11.65 -4.29 2.75
CA LEU A 114 -11.46 -5.50 1.95
C LEU A 114 -11.80 -6.76 2.75
N PRO A 115 -12.25 -7.84 2.08
CA PRO A 115 -12.44 -9.15 2.72
C PRO A 115 -11.12 -9.73 3.27
N ASP A 116 -11.25 -10.64 4.26
CA ASP A 116 -10.13 -11.41 4.78
C ASP A 116 -9.48 -12.26 3.70
N THR A 117 -8.16 -12.43 3.80
CA THR A 117 -7.38 -13.37 2.99
C THR A 117 -7.59 -13.26 1.47
N ILE A 118 -7.78 -12.04 0.97
CA ILE A 118 -8.02 -11.80 -0.46
C ILE A 118 -6.74 -11.65 -1.27
N ALA A 119 -5.68 -11.09 -0.68
CA ALA A 119 -4.48 -10.66 -1.40
C ALA A 119 -3.41 -11.75 -1.47
N ASP A 120 -2.84 -11.95 -2.65
CA ASP A 120 -1.61 -12.73 -2.85
C ASP A 120 -0.38 -11.92 -2.44
N VAL A 121 -0.40 -10.60 -2.73
CA VAL A 121 0.64 -9.66 -2.34
C VAL A 121 0.00 -8.39 -1.81
N VAL A 122 0.42 -7.96 -0.61
CA VAL A 122 0.12 -6.64 -0.08
C VAL A 122 1.39 -5.81 -0.13
N CYS A 123 1.32 -4.61 -0.70
CA CYS A 123 2.42 -3.65 -0.76
C CYS A 123 2.09 -2.45 0.13
N ALA A 124 3.03 -2.06 1.01
CA ALA A 124 2.98 -0.85 1.82
C ALA A 124 4.30 -0.09 1.63
N ILE A 125 4.36 0.72 0.56
CA ILE A 125 5.59 1.31 0.03
C ILE A 125 5.56 2.82 0.18
N ASP A 126 6.69 3.39 0.63
CA ASP A 126 6.92 4.82 0.83
C ASP A 126 5.95 5.47 1.85
N MET A 127 5.30 4.67 2.74
CA MET A 127 4.27 5.15 3.64
C MET A 127 4.37 4.70 5.11
N PHE A 128 5.09 3.60 5.42
CA PHE A 128 5.10 3.01 6.76
C PHE A 128 5.62 3.96 7.85
N HIS A 129 6.54 4.86 7.51
CA HIS A 129 7.11 5.85 8.42
C HIS A 129 6.10 6.90 8.94
N ILE A 130 4.93 7.05 8.29
CA ILE A 130 3.88 7.98 8.73
C ILE A 130 2.80 7.31 9.58
N ILE A 131 2.84 5.99 9.70
CA ILE A 131 1.88 5.21 10.50
C ILE A 131 2.19 5.39 11.99
N LYS A 132 1.17 5.71 12.78
CA LYS A 132 1.31 5.90 14.23
C LYS A 132 1.06 4.63 15.02
N ASN A 133 0.06 3.85 14.64
CA ASN A 133 -0.27 2.59 15.28
C ASN A 133 0.15 1.41 14.40
N HIS A 134 1.46 1.09 14.41
CA HIS A 134 2.03 0.01 13.62
C HIS A 134 1.35 -1.35 13.89
N ALA A 135 0.96 -1.62 15.15
CA ALA A 135 0.33 -2.89 15.50
C ALA A 135 -1.03 -3.07 14.82
N GLU A 136 -1.89 -2.05 14.88
CA GLU A 136 -3.22 -2.07 14.25
C GLU A 136 -3.11 -2.12 12.72
N PHE A 137 -2.17 -1.34 12.15
CA PHE A 137 -1.91 -1.33 10.73
C PHE A 137 -1.43 -2.70 10.22
N LEU A 138 -0.42 -3.28 10.89
CA LEU A 138 0.14 -4.59 10.50
C LEU A 138 -0.86 -5.74 10.72
N ALA A 139 -1.78 -5.62 11.68
CA ALA A 139 -2.88 -6.56 11.87
C ALA A 139 -3.86 -6.51 10.69
N GLU A 140 -4.22 -5.30 10.21
CA GLU A 140 -5.07 -5.15 9.03
C GLU A 140 -4.41 -5.73 7.78
N LEU A 141 -3.13 -5.43 7.54
CA LEU A 141 -2.40 -6.02 6.42
C LEU A 141 -2.39 -7.55 6.50
N LYS A 142 -2.24 -8.12 7.72
CA LYS A 142 -2.30 -9.58 7.94
C LYS A 142 -3.69 -10.12 7.62
N ARG A 143 -4.75 -9.47 8.06
CA ARG A 143 -6.13 -9.88 7.84
C ARG A 143 -6.46 -10.04 6.36
N ILE A 144 -6.05 -9.07 5.53
CA ILE A 144 -6.34 -9.09 4.09
C ILE A 144 -5.39 -9.98 3.27
N THR A 145 -4.26 -10.40 3.83
CA THR A 145 -3.27 -11.24 3.14
C THR A 145 -3.63 -12.71 3.26
N LYS A 146 -3.61 -13.46 2.14
CA LYS A 146 -3.75 -14.93 2.14
C LYS A 146 -2.64 -15.57 3.00
N ASN A 147 -2.91 -16.73 3.60
CA ASN A 147 -1.89 -17.47 4.35
C ASN A 147 -0.67 -17.84 3.49
N SER A 148 -0.87 -18.07 2.18
CA SER A 148 0.20 -18.28 1.20
C SER A 148 0.76 -17.00 0.60
N GLY A 149 0.17 -15.84 0.93
CA GLY A 149 0.56 -14.54 0.41
C GLY A 149 1.76 -13.93 1.09
N CYS A 150 2.08 -12.70 0.74
CA CYS A 150 3.17 -11.95 1.37
C CYS A 150 2.87 -10.45 1.47
N LEU A 151 3.53 -9.82 2.44
CA LEU A 151 3.64 -8.37 2.57
C LEU A 151 5.00 -7.93 2.02
N VAL A 152 5.00 -6.90 1.19
CA VAL A 152 6.19 -6.15 0.77
C VAL A 152 6.09 -4.75 1.39
N ILE A 153 7.06 -4.41 2.22
CA ILE A 153 7.06 -3.16 3.00
C ILE A 153 8.43 -2.53 2.98
N ASP A 154 8.49 -1.21 2.92
CA ASP A 154 9.75 -0.48 3.02
C ASP A 154 9.81 0.43 4.25
N ASP A 155 10.97 1.06 4.43
CA ASP A 155 11.23 1.90 5.59
C ASP A 155 10.69 3.33 5.44
N GLY A 156 10.41 3.74 4.19
CA GLY A 156 10.20 5.17 3.92
C GLY A 156 11.41 5.99 4.37
N HIS A 157 11.18 6.91 5.32
CA HIS A 157 12.22 7.80 5.86
C HIS A 157 12.73 7.40 7.26
N GLN A 158 12.36 6.21 7.76
CA GLN A 158 12.82 5.74 9.08
C GLN A 158 13.96 4.70 8.95
N PRO A 159 14.75 4.49 10.03
CA PRO A 159 15.78 3.46 10.04
C PRO A 159 15.18 2.05 9.83
N ARG A 160 15.83 1.20 9.04
CA ARG A 160 15.48 -0.20 8.80
C ARG A 160 15.20 -0.98 10.09
N ARG A 161 16.00 -0.73 11.13
CA ARG A 161 15.82 -1.37 12.42
C ARG A 161 14.43 -1.08 13.02
N ALA A 162 13.97 0.17 12.96
CA ALA A 162 12.66 0.55 13.48
C ALA A 162 11.52 -0.17 12.75
N THR A 163 11.61 -0.29 11.42
CA THR A 163 10.66 -1.07 10.62
C THR A 163 10.64 -2.54 11.05
N LYS A 164 11.81 -3.16 11.17
CA LYS A 164 11.95 -4.56 11.58
C LYS A 164 11.39 -4.79 12.99
N ASP A 165 11.75 -3.92 13.93
CA ASP A 165 11.27 -4.03 15.33
C ASP A 165 9.74 -3.94 15.38
N SER A 166 9.13 -3.02 14.63
CA SER A 166 7.66 -2.91 14.56
C SER A 166 7.00 -4.15 13.96
N ILE A 167 7.56 -4.71 12.88
CA ILE A 167 7.04 -5.91 12.24
C ILE A 167 7.10 -7.10 13.19
N LEU A 168 8.24 -7.32 13.85
CA LEU A 168 8.44 -8.45 14.76
C LEU A 168 7.59 -8.32 16.04
N GLN A 169 7.48 -7.10 16.60
CA GLN A 169 6.66 -6.83 17.78
C GLN A 169 5.17 -6.97 17.53
N SER A 170 4.70 -6.78 16.29
CA SER A 170 3.30 -7.00 15.94
C SER A 170 2.84 -8.44 16.16
N GLY A 171 3.77 -9.40 16.13
CA GLY A 171 3.46 -10.82 16.27
C GLY A 171 2.81 -11.47 15.05
N HIS A 172 2.51 -10.71 14.00
CA HIS A 172 1.72 -11.15 12.83
C HIS A 172 2.56 -11.66 11.65
N TRP A 173 3.86 -11.35 11.62
CA TRP A 173 4.70 -11.52 10.44
C TRP A 173 6.05 -12.13 10.75
N ASP A 174 6.53 -12.97 9.82
CA ASP A 174 7.91 -13.43 9.73
C ASP A 174 8.60 -12.73 8.54
N ILE A 175 9.75 -12.10 8.79
CA ILE A 175 10.57 -11.50 7.74
C ILE A 175 11.31 -12.64 7.03
N ILE A 176 11.03 -12.82 5.73
CA ILE A 176 11.59 -13.92 4.92
C ILE A 176 12.65 -13.46 3.93
N GLU A 177 12.65 -12.16 3.62
CA GLU A 177 13.63 -11.56 2.71
C GLU A 177 13.90 -10.12 3.13
N GLU A 178 15.16 -9.73 3.09
CA GLU A 178 15.61 -8.37 3.32
C GLU A 178 16.49 -7.93 2.15
N THR A 179 16.06 -6.89 1.46
CA THR A 179 16.83 -6.24 0.40
C THR A 179 17.22 -4.82 0.83
N ARG A 180 18.00 -4.12 0.02
CA ARG A 180 18.28 -2.71 0.25
C ARG A 180 16.99 -1.86 0.28
N ASP A 181 16.01 -2.20 -0.55
CA ASP A 181 14.87 -1.35 -0.89
C ASP A 181 13.57 -1.73 -0.15
N HIS A 182 13.47 -2.97 0.36
CA HIS A 182 12.26 -3.46 1.03
C HIS A 182 12.52 -4.71 1.88
N LEU A 183 11.54 -5.00 2.73
CA LEU A 183 11.37 -6.28 3.42
C LEU A 183 10.22 -7.04 2.79
N LYS A 184 10.35 -8.37 2.68
CA LYS A 184 9.24 -9.27 2.36
C LYS A 184 8.93 -10.12 3.59
N CYS A 185 7.64 -10.19 3.92
CA CYS A 185 7.18 -10.90 5.10
C CYS A 185 6.10 -11.91 4.74
N LYS A 186 6.07 -13.03 5.47
CA LYS A 186 4.97 -13.99 5.43
C LYS A 186 4.08 -13.84 6.65
N PRO A 187 2.75 -14.06 6.50
CA PRO A 187 1.87 -14.16 7.65
C PRO A 187 2.32 -15.29 8.58
N LYS A 188 2.37 -15.03 9.89
CA LYS A 188 2.52 -16.11 10.88
C LYS A 188 1.25 -16.95 10.89
N ASN A 189 1.40 -18.26 10.87
CA ASN A 189 0.32 -19.17 11.15
C ASN A 189 0.00 -19.07 12.66
N THR A 190 -1.18 -18.60 12.97
CA THR A 190 -1.74 -18.66 14.34
C THR A 190 -2.39 -19.99 14.54
#